data_b39ff39dec7e2192b48adcf6172109ff
#
_entry.id   b39ff39dec7e2192b48adcf6172109ff
#
_cell.length_a   1.000
_cell.length_b   1.000
_cell.length_c   1.000
_cell.angle_alpha   90.00
_cell.angle_beta   90.00
_cell.angle_gamma   90.00
#
_symmetry.space_group_name_H-M   'P 1'
#
loop_
_entity.id
_entity.type
_entity.pdbx_description
1 polymer ?
#
loop_
_entity_poly.entity_id
_entity_poly.type
_entity_poly.pdbx_seq_one_letter_code
_entity_poly.pdbx_strand_id
1 'polypeptide(L)'
;MNHISADIIIIGGGAAGLMAAAGAAQTLSSKKDDPRIIVLEKMPRPGRKIMITGKGRCNFTNLKDWNEFSEHIHPKPGFLKPSFYNLTSEKMIDFLSNVGMESIVERGDRAFPASHLASDVVDALVRSAEYAGAEILCGKEVIDIRHKTEDEKKYAVTCSDDSVYTSDKLIICTGGLSYPKTGSTGDGYKWAKDMGHSIKTLFPSLTAIVPIGYKDVTPASREKSSAKGHIDRGTPLSENGNLLCGNQLKNVGLSIFIDGNLADEEFGDLDFTDGGLEGPIGFKMSRKCVNAIINGSKVQAVIDMKPAVEIEDLQVRIATLWNEIAKDKRSANKLYKDRFKILLTKVLPMQLIPAFIKLNPNADHKTLAKTLKGWKMDIEGYVGYERCVVTAGGVSIEEITPKTLESRLTPGLYFAGELLDLDGDTGGYNLQIAFSTGYLAGISASRQLISEQI
;
A
#
# COMPACT_ATOMS: atom_id res chain seq x y z
N MET A 1 7.12 38.39 9.71
CA MET A 1 6.47 37.07 9.66
C MET A 1 5.01 37.30 9.31
N ASN A 2 4.51 36.70 8.25
CA ASN A 2 3.09 36.78 7.93
C ASN A 2 2.34 35.79 8.83
N HIS A 3 1.54 36.31 9.75
CA HIS A 3 0.66 35.52 10.60
C HIS A 3 -0.71 35.37 9.93
N ILE A 4 -1.11 34.17 9.68
CA ILE A 4 -2.36 33.82 8.98
C ILE A 4 -3.20 32.98 9.94
N SER A 5 -4.40 33.50 10.31
CA SER A 5 -5.33 32.75 11.17
C SER A 5 -6.32 31.95 10.33
N ALA A 6 -6.60 30.72 10.77
CA ALA A 6 -7.62 29.84 10.21
C ALA A 6 -8.46 29.21 11.34
N ASP A 7 -9.58 28.59 10.98
CA ASP A 7 -10.37 27.78 11.90
C ASP A 7 -9.77 26.37 12.00
N ILE A 8 -9.44 25.82 10.84
CA ILE A 8 -8.85 24.48 10.72
C ILE A 8 -7.64 24.56 9.80
N ILE A 9 -6.52 24.02 10.26
CA ILE A 9 -5.35 23.74 9.41
C ILE A 9 -5.26 22.25 9.15
N ILE A 10 -5.02 21.87 7.89
CA ILE A 10 -4.82 20.50 7.43
C ILE A 10 -3.41 20.42 6.85
N ILE A 11 -2.56 19.50 7.35
CA ILE A 11 -1.21 19.30 6.85
C ILE A 11 -1.18 18.10 5.94
N GLY A 12 -0.85 18.31 4.67
CA GLY A 12 -0.77 17.33 3.59
C GLY A 12 -1.99 17.35 2.67
N GLY A 13 -1.78 17.70 1.40
CA GLY A 13 -2.78 17.73 0.33
C GLY A 13 -2.90 16.38 -0.43
N GLY A 14 -2.77 15.26 0.29
CA GLY A 14 -3.00 13.90 -0.25
C GLY A 14 -4.48 13.50 -0.19
N ALA A 15 -4.76 12.21 -0.41
CA ALA A 15 -6.11 11.65 -0.39
C ALA A 15 -6.89 11.99 0.89
N ALA A 16 -6.27 11.77 2.06
CA ALA A 16 -6.90 12.05 3.34
C ALA A 16 -7.10 13.56 3.58
N GLY A 17 -6.10 14.39 3.26
CA GLY A 17 -6.17 15.83 3.50
C GLY A 17 -7.19 16.54 2.62
N LEU A 18 -7.28 16.19 1.34
CA LEU A 18 -8.30 16.75 0.44
C LEU A 18 -9.72 16.37 0.89
N MET A 19 -9.93 15.13 1.34
CA MET A 19 -11.21 14.71 1.89
C MET A 19 -11.51 15.34 3.25
N ALA A 20 -10.49 15.57 4.10
CA ALA A 20 -10.65 16.31 5.34
C ALA A 20 -11.07 17.76 5.06
N ALA A 21 -10.46 18.39 4.06
CA ALA A 21 -10.80 19.75 3.62
C ALA A 21 -12.25 19.84 3.12
N ALA A 22 -12.67 18.91 2.25
CA ALA A 22 -14.04 18.87 1.75
C ALA A 22 -15.06 18.66 2.88
N GLY A 23 -14.81 17.68 3.77
CA GLY A 23 -15.70 17.42 4.92
C GLY A 23 -15.78 18.57 5.91
N ALA A 24 -14.65 19.22 6.18
CA ALA A 24 -14.59 20.39 7.05
C ALA A 24 -15.36 21.56 6.45
N ALA A 25 -15.07 21.93 5.21
CA ALA A 25 -15.66 23.07 4.55
C ALA A 25 -17.18 22.91 4.36
N GLN A 26 -17.65 21.75 3.89
CA GLN A 26 -19.08 21.45 3.78
C GLN A 26 -19.83 21.58 5.11
N THR A 27 -19.18 21.17 6.21
CA THR A 27 -19.80 21.23 7.55
C THR A 27 -19.83 22.65 8.10
N LEU A 28 -18.73 23.42 8.00
CA LEU A 28 -18.62 24.76 8.55
C LEU A 28 -19.42 25.79 7.74
N SER A 29 -19.39 25.75 6.41
CA SER A 29 -20.09 26.71 5.54
C SER A 29 -21.60 26.72 5.75
N SER A 30 -22.17 25.66 6.34
CA SER A 30 -23.59 25.62 6.69
C SER A 30 -23.93 26.29 8.03
N LYS A 31 -22.94 26.70 8.83
CA LYS A 31 -23.12 27.12 10.24
C LYS A 31 -22.29 28.34 10.66
N LYS A 32 -21.32 28.74 9.89
CA LYS A 32 -20.42 29.86 10.17
C LYS A 32 -20.30 30.76 8.95
N ASP A 33 -20.41 32.07 9.17
CA ASP A 33 -20.08 33.06 8.15
C ASP A 33 -18.56 33.10 7.96
N ASP A 34 -18.10 33.02 6.70
CA ASP A 34 -16.69 33.08 6.28
C ASP A 34 -15.75 32.09 7.02
N PRO A 35 -16.03 30.77 6.95
CA PRO A 35 -15.15 29.78 7.56
C PRO A 35 -13.82 29.68 6.80
N ARG A 36 -12.71 29.63 7.53
CA ARG A 36 -11.38 29.56 6.93
C ARG A 36 -10.71 28.21 7.20
N ILE A 37 -10.64 27.38 6.16
CA ILE A 37 -9.97 26.08 6.16
C ILE A 37 -8.78 26.14 5.21
N ILE A 38 -7.57 25.82 5.72
CA ILE A 38 -6.34 25.89 4.95
C ILE A 38 -5.68 24.52 4.90
N VAL A 39 -5.37 24.05 3.69
CA VAL A 39 -4.54 22.87 3.44
C VAL A 39 -3.12 23.31 3.10
N LEU A 40 -2.14 22.87 3.87
CA LEU A 40 -0.72 23.11 3.63
C LEU A 40 -0.10 21.86 2.96
N GLU A 41 0.29 22.00 1.69
CA GLU A 41 0.92 20.94 0.91
C GLU A 41 2.36 21.35 0.53
N LYS A 42 3.36 20.54 0.90
CA LYS A 42 4.76 20.84 0.61
C LYS A 42 5.15 20.70 -0.86
N MET A 43 4.44 19.85 -1.59
CA MET A 43 4.72 19.62 -3.00
C MET A 43 4.08 20.69 -3.88
N PRO A 44 4.57 20.88 -5.14
CA PRO A 44 4.00 21.87 -6.08
C PRO A 44 2.55 21.60 -6.51
N ARG A 45 2.06 20.38 -6.29
CA ARG A 45 0.68 19.96 -6.62
C ARG A 45 0.19 18.96 -5.58
N PRO A 46 -1.10 18.98 -5.20
CA PRO A 46 -1.68 18.01 -4.30
C PRO A 46 -1.84 16.64 -4.98
N GLY A 47 -2.11 15.60 -4.23
CA GLY A 47 -2.46 14.27 -4.72
C GLY A 47 -1.35 13.50 -5.44
N ARG A 48 -0.08 13.90 -5.34
CA ARG A 48 1.02 13.29 -6.11
C ARG A 48 1.11 11.77 -5.99
N LYS A 49 0.87 11.21 -4.80
CA LYS A 49 0.90 9.76 -4.63
C LYS A 49 -0.30 9.08 -5.30
N ILE A 50 -1.46 9.72 -5.36
CA ILE A 50 -2.63 9.21 -6.09
C ILE A 50 -2.30 9.01 -7.58
N MET A 51 -1.57 9.95 -8.19
CA MET A 51 -1.19 9.92 -9.61
C MET A 51 -0.44 8.66 -10.05
N ILE A 52 0.26 7.98 -9.14
CA ILE A 52 1.04 6.77 -9.44
C ILE A 52 0.31 5.48 -9.06
N THR A 53 -0.86 5.56 -8.43
CA THR A 53 -1.62 4.39 -8.01
C THR A 53 -2.22 3.64 -9.21
N GLY A 54 -2.31 2.30 -9.09
CA GLY A 54 -2.87 1.47 -10.14
C GLY A 54 -2.18 1.64 -11.51
N LYS A 55 -0.87 1.91 -11.53
CA LYS A 55 -0.09 2.21 -12.74
C LYS A 55 -0.65 3.44 -13.50
N GLY A 56 -1.08 4.47 -12.77
CA GLY A 56 -1.65 5.69 -13.32
C GLY A 56 -3.16 5.65 -13.59
N ARG A 57 -3.83 4.51 -13.33
CA ARG A 57 -5.29 4.34 -13.52
C ARG A 57 -6.11 4.68 -12.27
N CYS A 58 -5.52 4.65 -11.09
CA CYS A 58 -6.12 4.89 -9.79
C CYS A 58 -7.33 3.98 -9.46
N ASN A 59 -7.05 2.78 -8.92
CA ASN A 59 -8.08 2.02 -8.22
C ASN A 59 -8.40 2.71 -6.89
N PHE A 60 -9.44 3.55 -6.86
CA PHE A 60 -9.66 4.46 -5.76
C PHE A 60 -10.52 3.88 -4.61
N THR A 61 -11.32 2.84 -4.87
CA THR A 61 -12.09 2.13 -3.84
C THR A 61 -12.43 0.71 -4.27
N ASN A 62 -13.02 -0.06 -3.35
CA ASN A 62 -13.55 -1.40 -3.56
C ASN A 62 -14.99 -1.48 -3.02
N LEU A 63 -15.91 -2.01 -3.82
CA LEU A 63 -17.34 -2.04 -3.52
C LEU A 63 -17.79 -3.21 -2.63
N LYS A 64 -16.84 -3.93 -2.03
CA LYS A 64 -17.16 -4.95 -1.04
C LYS A 64 -17.91 -4.34 0.15
N ASP A 65 -18.85 -5.09 0.68
CA ASP A 65 -19.52 -4.70 1.93
C ASP A 65 -18.52 -4.69 3.10
N TRP A 66 -18.96 -4.18 4.26
CA TRP A 66 -18.09 -4.08 5.42
C TRP A 66 -17.50 -5.43 5.86
N ASN A 67 -18.24 -6.52 5.77
CA ASN A 67 -17.77 -7.81 6.26
C ASN A 67 -16.58 -8.27 5.42
N GLU A 68 -16.73 -8.29 4.11
CA GLU A 68 -15.64 -8.63 3.19
C GLU A 68 -14.53 -7.57 3.18
N PHE A 69 -14.91 -6.26 3.19
CA PHE A 69 -13.93 -5.16 3.17
C PHE A 69 -13.01 -5.21 4.39
N SER A 70 -13.54 -5.51 5.57
CA SER A 70 -12.79 -5.53 6.82
C SER A 70 -11.74 -6.64 6.91
N GLU A 71 -11.90 -7.74 6.16
CA GLU A 71 -10.91 -8.82 6.07
C GLU A 71 -9.58 -8.36 5.43
N HIS A 72 -9.63 -7.27 4.67
CA HIS A 72 -8.48 -6.68 3.98
C HIS A 72 -7.82 -5.54 4.75
N ILE A 73 -8.22 -5.27 6.01
CA ILE A 73 -7.73 -4.16 6.82
C ILE A 73 -6.91 -4.65 8.01
N HIS A 74 -5.78 -4.02 8.25
CA HIS A 74 -4.82 -4.39 9.29
C HIS A 74 -4.44 -3.18 10.14
N PRO A 75 -4.01 -3.37 11.40
CA PRO A 75 -4.10 -4.59 12.21
C PRO A 75 -5.47 -4.74 12.90
N LYS A 76 -6.29 -3.67 12.95
CA LYS A 76 -7.54 -3.60 13.74
C LYS A 76 -8.69 -3.01 12.91
N PRO A 77 -9.34 -3.80 12.03
CA PRO A 77 -10.38 -3.30 11.11
C PRO A 77 -11.53 -2.56 11.82
N GLY A 78 -11.91 -2.99 13.03
CA GLY A 78 -12.97 -2.35 13.81
C GLY A 78 -12.75 -0.86 14.09
N PHE A 79 -11.50 -0.38 14.08
CA PHE A 79 -11.18 1.04 14.22
C PHE A 79 -11.71 1.85 13.02
N LEU A 80 -11.60 1.32 11.81
CA LEU A 80 -12.07 1.99 10.59
C LEU A 80 -13.59 2.06 10.50
N LYS A 81 -14.33 1.18 11.17
CA LYS A 81 -15.77 1.00 10.99
C LYS A 81 -16.60 2.30 11.03
N PRO A 82 -16.40 3.21 12.01
CA PRO A 82 -17.13 4.48 12.02
C PRO A 82 -16.82 5.36 10.81
N SER A 83 -15.56 5.44 10.39
CA SER A 83 -15.15 6.22 9.21
C SER A 83 -15.73 5.63 7.93
N PHE A 84 -15.70 4.31 7.77
CA PHE A 84 -16.23 3.61 6.62
C PHE A 84 -17.74 3.83 6.46
N TYR A 85 -18.54 3.69 7.53
CA TYR A 85 -19.99 3.93 7.44
C TYR A 85 -20.37 5.40 7.24
N ASN A 86 -19.50 6.32 7.66
CA ASN A 86 -19.67 7.74 7.37
C ASN A 86 -19.49 8.03 5.87
N LEU A 87 -18.47 7.42 5.25
CA LEU A 87 -18.18 7.51 3.82
C LEU A 87 -17.86 6.11 3.27
N THR A 88 -18.89 5.35 2.82
CA THR A 88 -18.73 4.03 2.21
C THR A 88 -18.17 4.14 0.80
N SER A 89 -17.83 3.02 0.20
CA SER A 89 -17.32 2.95 -1.18
C SER A 89 -18.33 3.53 -2.18
N GLU A 90 -19.62 3.22 -2.02
CA GLU A 90 -20.69 3.77 -2.86
C GLU A 90 -20.81 5.29 -2.67
N LYS A 91 -20.83 5.76 -1.41
CA LYS A 91 -20.86 7.21 -1.12
C LYS A 91 -19.65 7.93 -1.69
N MET A 92 -18.49 7.27 -1.76
CA MET A 92 -17.29 7.86 -2.37
C MET A 92 -17.44 7.99 -3.89
N ILE A 93 -18.06 7.01 -4.55
CA ILE A 93 -18.42 7.10 -5.98
C ILE A 93 -19.39 8.25 -6.22
N ASP A 94 -20.46 8.34 -5.44
CA ASP A 94 -21.44 9.42 -5.52
C ASP A 94 -20.78 10.79 -5.27
N PHE A 95 -19.90 10.88 -4.27
CA PHE A 95 -19.14 12.09 -3.95
C PHE A 95 -18.33 12.60 -5.14
N LEU A 96 -17.60 11.71 -5.81
CA LEU A 96 -16.80 12.06 -6.99
C LEU A 96 -17.68 12.35 -8.21
N SER A 97 -18.79 11.64 -8.38
CA SER A 97 -19.76 11.89 -9.45
C SER A 97 -20.39 13.28 -9.35
N ASN A 98 -20.70 13.76 -8.14
CA ASN A 98 -21.26 15.09 -7.90
C ASN A 98 -20.33 16.24 -8.33
N VAL A 99 -19.04 15.97 -8.49
CA VAL A 99 -18.06 16.94 -9.03
C VAL A 99 -17.60 16.60 -10.45
N GLY A 100 -18.37 15.76 -11.16
CA GLY A 100 -18.19 15.46 -12.57
C GLY A 100 -17.14 14.39 -12.89
N MET A 101 -16.81 13.50 -11.93
CA MET A 101 -15.95 12.34 -12.22
C MET A 101 -16.77 11.05 -12.25
N GLU A 102 -17.01 10.52 -13.44
CA GLU A 102 -17.64 9.23 -13.64
C GLU A 102 -16.70 8.07 -13.27
N SER A 103 -17.29 6.98 -12.78
CA SER A 103 -16.56 5.79 -12.33
C SER A 103 -17.01 4.53 -13.05
N ILE A 104 -16.10 3.58 -13.18
CA ILE A 104 -16.40 2.21 -13.64
C ILE A 104 -15.94 1.20 -12.60
N VAL A 105 -16.67 0.09 -12.52
CA VAL A 105 -16.32 -1.04 -11.65
C VAL A 105 -15.79 -2.19 -12.49
N GLU A 106 -14.59 -2.65 -12.17
CA GLU A 106 -13.96 -3.79 -12.83
C GLU A 106 -14.05 -5.05 -11.95
N ARG A 107 -13.59 -6.16 -12.51
CA ARG A 107 -13.53 -7.45 -11.81
C ARG A 107 -12.92 -7.33 -10.41
N GLY A 108 -13.56 -7.95 -9.41
CA GLY A 108 -13.13 -7.91 -8.00
C GLY A 108 -13.57 -6.63 -7.30
N ASP A 109 -14.68 -6.04 -7.75
CA ASP A 109 -15.37 -4.89 -7.14
C ASP A 109 -14.50 -3.62 -7.04
N ARG A 110 -13.51 -3.51 -7.92
CA ARG A 110 -12.55 -2.41 -7.95
C ARG A 110 -13.07 -1.24 -8.78
N ALA A 111 -13.18 -0.07 -8.15
CA ALA A 111 -13.61 1.14 -8.83
C ALA A 111 -12.43 1.98 -9.36
N PHE A 112 -12.59 2.45 -10.59
CA PHE A 112 -11.65 3.31 -11.29
C PHE A 112 -12.39 4.53 -11.86
N PRO A 113 -11.70 5.67 -12.12
CA PRO A 113 -12.29 6.71 -12.97
C PRO A 113 -12.58 6.14 -14.37
N ALA A 114 -13.69 6.52 -14.97
CA ALA A 114 -14.10 6.03 -16.31
C ALA A 114 -13.06 6.30 -17.39
N SER A 115 -12.30 7.39 -17.24
CA SER A 115 -11.18 7.76 -18.11
C SER A 115 -9.93 6.88 -17.94
N HIS A 116 -9.84 6.09 -16.86
CA HIS A 116 -8.64 5.39 -16.42
C HIS A 116 -7.44 6.32 -16.15
N LEU A 117 -7.66 7.58 -15.83
CA LEU A 117 -6.62 8.55 -15.50
C LEU A 117 -6.67 8.93 -14.02
N ALA A 118 -5.59 8.69 -13.30
CA ALA A 118 -5.47 9.05 -11.89
C ALA A 118 -5.57 10.58 -11.66
N SER A 119 -5.26 11.40 -12.67
CA SER A 119 -5.45 12.85 -12.64
C SER A 119 -6.88 13.24 -12.34
N ASP A 120 -7.85 12.55 -12.94
CA ASP A 120 -9.26 12.91 -12.79
C ASP A 120 -9.75 12.72 -11.36
N VAL A 121 -9.21 11.71 -10.65
CA VAL A 121 -9.46 11.54 -9.21
C VAL A 121 -8.88 12.70 -8.41
N VAL A 122 -7.64 13.10 -8.70
CA VAL A 122 -7.00 14.24 -8.02
C VAL A 122 -7.76 15.53 -8.27
N ASP A 123 -8.09 15.81 -9.53
CA ASP A 123 -8.80 17.02 -9.93
C ASP A 123 -10.22 17.08 -9.33
N ALA A 124 -10.90 15.93 -9.22
CA ALA A 124 -12.21 15.85 -8.56
C ALA A 124 -12.11 16.12 -7.04
N LEU A 125 -11.09 15.56 -6.37
CA LEU A 125 -10.85 15.82 -4.94
C LEU A 125 -10.50 17.30 -4.68
N VAL A 126 -9.66 17.90 -5.50
CA VAL A 126 -9.31 19.33 -5.41
C VAL A 126 -10.56 20.19 -5.60
N ARG A 127 -11.31 19.97 -6.70
CA ARG A 127 -12.58 20.68 -6.93
C ARG A 127 -13.54 20.56 -5.76
N SER A 128 -13.66 19.36 -5.16
CA SER A 128 -14.56 19.15 -4.02
C SER A 128 -14.18 19.99 -2.82
N ALA A 129 -12.87 20.11 -2.53
CA ALA A 129 -12.38 20.91 -1.41
C ALA A 129 -12.56 22.42 -1.67
N GLU A 130 -12.18 22.88 -2.87
CA GLU A 130 -12.26 24.29 -3.27
C GLU A 130 -13.71 24.79 -3.38
N TYR A 131 -14.62 24.00 -4.00
CA TYR A 131 -16.04 24.37 -4.09
C TYR A 131 -16.72 24.43 -2.72
N ALA A 132 -16.24 23.65 -1.75
CA ALA A 132 -16.70 23.74 -0.38
C ALA A 132 -16.13 24.95 0.38
N GLY A 133 -15.11 25.64 -0.16
CA GLY A 133 -14.51 26.84 0.42
C GLY A 133 -13.17 26.62 1.14
N ALA A 134 -12.49 25.49 0.93
CA ALA A 134 -11.15 25.27 1.47
C ALA A 134 -10.07 25.91 0.56
N GLU A 135 -9.04 26.50 1.19
CA GLU A 135 -7.87 27.07 0.52
C GLU A 135 -6.73 26.04 0.49
N ILE A 136 -6.24 25.66 -0.70
CA ILE A 136 -5.15 24.69 -0.87
C ILE A 136 -3.86 25.45 -1.24
N LEU A 137 -2.90 25.48 -0.29
CA LEU A 137 -1.61 26.16 -0.47
C LEU A 137 -0.51 25.14 -0.73
N CYS A 138 -0.07 25.07 -2.00
CA CYS A 138 1.05 24.24 -2.42
C CYS A 138 2.40 24.94 -2.23
N GLY A 139 3.50 24.17 -2.11
CA GLY A 139 4.83 24.68 -1.82
C GLY A 139 4.99 25.15 -0.37
N LYS A 140 4.08 24.77 0.51
CA LYS A 140 4.10 25.10 1.95
C LYS A 140 4.60 23.90 2.76
N GLU A 141 5.91 23.83 2.94
CA GLU A 141 6.55 22.78 3.74
C GLU A 141 6.50 23.16 5.22
N VAL A 142 5.70 22.43 5.99
CA VAL A 142 5.64 22.59 7.45
C VAL A 142 6.92 22.04 8.07
N ILE A 143 7.56 22.84 8.94
CA ILE A 143 8.81 22.48 9.64
C ILE A 143 8.62 22.37 11.15
N ASP A 144 7.65 23.08 11.72
CA ASP A 144 7.40 23.08 13.17
C ASP A 144 5.90 23.22 13.47
N ILE A 145 5.46 22.55 14.54
CA ILE A 145 4.10 22.62 15.06
C ILE A 145 4.17 22.83 16.57
N ARG A 146 3.51 23.88 17.06
CA ARG A 146 3.41 24.18 18.50
C ARG A 146 1.97 24.11 18.93
N HIS A 147 1.72 23.39 20.02
CA HIS A 147 0.45 23.40 20.73
C HIS A 147 0.57 24.38 21.93
N LYS A 148 -0.38 25.31 22.07
CA LYS A 148 -0.44 26.31 23.13
C LYS A 148 -1.74 26.13 23.90
N THR A 149 -1.66 26.17 25.21
CA THR A 149 -2.80 25.96 26.11
C THR A 149 -3.49 27.26 26.55
N GLU A 150 -2.81 28.38 26.42
CA GLU A 150 -3.24 29.68 27.00
C GLU A 150 -3.52 30.78 25.96
N ASP A 151 -3.30 30.49 24.65
CA ASP A 151 -3.49 31.50 23.59
C ASP A 151 -4.87 31.37 22.94
N GLU A 152 -5.29 32.46 22.27
CA GLU A 152 -6.53 32.56 21.49
C GLU A 152 -6.66 31.48 20.41
N LYS A 153 -5.52 31.02 19.86
CA LYS A 153 -5.43 29.88 18.90
C LYS A 153 -4.51 28.79 19.43
N LYS A 154 -5.02 27.55 19.47
CA LYS A 154 -4.37 26.41 20.12
C LYS A 154 -3.13 25.90 19.37
N TYR A 155 -3.09 26.05 18.04
CA TYR A 155 -2.01 25.52 17.19
C TYR A 155 -1.32 26.66 16.43
N ALA A 156 0.02 26.61 16.38
CA ALA A 156 0.84 27.44 15.51
C ALA A 156 1.71 26.52 14.63
N VAL A 157 1.58 26.66 13.32
CA VAL A 157 2.25 25.86 12.30
C VAL A 157 3.19 26.76 11.53
N THR A 158 4.50 26.46 11.56
CA THR A 158 5.54 27.21 10.86
C THR A 158 5.98 26.48 9.60
N CYS A 159 6.02 27.21 8.50
CA CYS A 159 6.53 26.68 7.22
C CYS A 159 7.99 27.10 6.96
N SER A 160 8.64 26.45 6.02
CA SER A 160 10.04 26.68 5.63
C SER A 160 10.30 28.06 5.01
N ASP A 161 9.25 28.77 4.57
CA ASP A 161 9.27 30.13 4.06
C ASP A 161 8.99 31.21 5.14
N ASP A 162 9.13 30.85 6.42
CA ASP A 162 8.86 31.68 7.60
C ASP A 162 7.41 32.17 7.76
N SER A 163 6.47 31.64 6.95
CA SER A 163 5.04 31.89 7.19
C SER A 163 4.54 31.10 8.39
N VAL A 164 3.70 31.70 9.21
CA VAL A 164 3.11 31.09 10.41
C VAL A 164 1.59 31.07 10.27
N TYR A 165 1.01 29.88 10.39
CA TYR A 165 -0.43 29.67 10.39
C TYR A 165 -0.90 29.28 11.78
N THR A 166 -2.03 29.85 12.22
CA THR A 166 -2.61 29.53 13.54
C THR A 166 -4.05 29.06 13.41
N SER A 167 -4.45 28.07 14.22
CA SER A 167 -5.81 27.54 14.22
C SER A 167 -6.23 26.96 15.56
N ASP A 168 -7.54 26.74 15.72
CA ASP A 168 -8.11 26.02 16.86
C ASP A 168 -8.06 24.50 16.68
N LYS A 169 -8.11 24.02 15.43
CA LYS A 169 -8.09 22.60 15.09
C LYS A 169 -6.99 22.31 14.08
N LEU A 170 -6.32 21.20 14.29
CA LEU A 170 -5.24 20.73 13.42
C LEU A 170 -5.50 19.28 12.97
N ILE A 171 -5.45 19.03 11.66
CA ILE A 171 -5.58 17.69 11.09
C ILE A 171 -4.27 17.32 10.38
N ILE A 172 -3.61 16.24 10.81
CA ILE A 172 -2.36 15.76 10.20
C ILE A 172 -2.67 14.62 9.25
N CYS A 173 -2.40 14.83 7.96
CA CYS A 173 -2.71 13.92 6.83
C CYS A 173 -1.49 13.70 5.93
N THR A 174 -0.29 13.63 6.49
CA THR A 174 0.99 13.63 5.74
C THR A 174 1.32 12.32 5.04
N GLY A 175 0.52 11.27 5.23
CA GLY A 175 0.83 9.93 4.74
C GLY A 175 1.97 9.27 5.52
N GLY A 176 2.47 8.15 5.00
CA GLY A 176 3.54 7.36 5.60
C GLY A 176 4.93 7.66 5.04
N LEU A 177 5.67 6.58 4.74
CA LEU A 177 7.03 6.61 4.17
C LEU A 177 7.08 6.11 2.73
N SER A 178 5.99 5.53 2.22
CA SER A 178 5.95 4.93 0.89
C SER A 178 6.03 5.99 -0.21
N TYR A 179 6.86 5.72 -1.24
CA TYR A 179 7.16 6.65 -2.34
C TYR A 179 7.59 8.04 -1.86
N PRO A 180 8.70 8.21 -1.13
CA PRO A 180 9.09 9.47 -0.49
C PRO A 180 9.21 10.65 -1.47
N LYS A 181 9.53 10.40 -2.74
CA LYS A 181 9.57 11.43 -3.81
C LYS A 181 8.20 12.07 -4.11
N THR A 182 7.12 11.49 -3.61
CA THR A 182 5.77 12.08 -3.74
C THR A 182 5.38 13.01 -2.60
N GLY A 183 6.26 13.14 -1.59
CA GLY A 183 6.03 13.97 -0.41
C GLY A 183 5.80 13.21 0.90
N SER A 184 5.67 11.87 0.85
CA SER A 184 5.48 11.02 2.04
C SER A 184 6.83 10.70 2.70
N THR A 185 7.35 11.60 3.52
CA THR A 185 8.68 11.54 4.14
C THR A 185 8.64 11.23 5.64
N GLY A 186 7.45 11.01 6.20
CA GLY A 186 7.27 10.63 7.60
C GLY A 186 7.27 11.80 8.60
N ASP A 187 7.17 13.04 8.13
CA ASP A 187 7.19 14.24 8.99
C ASP A 187 6.11 14.17 10.08
N GLY A 188 4.91 13.70 9.73
CA GLY A 188 3.80 13.57 10.66
C GLY A 188 4.07 12.62 11.82
N TYR A 189 4.90 11.60 11.66
CA TYR A 189 5.28 10.72 12.76
C TYR A 189 6.12 11.43 13.82
N LYS A 190 7.02 12.34 13.38
CA LYS A 190 7.81 13.15 14.28
C LYS A 190 6.87 14.07 15.11
N TRP A 191 6.00 14.82 14.45
CA TRP A 191 5.08 15.72 15.15
C TRP A 191 4.10 14.99 16.06
N ALA A 192 3.58 13.85 15.65
CA ALA A 192 2.74 13.02 16.51
C ALA A 192 3.49 12.59 17.79
N LYS A 193 4.76 12.18 17.65
CA LYS A 193 5.61 11.80 18.78
C LYS A 193 5.91 12.99 19.70
N ASP A 194 6.20 14.16 19.12
CA ASP A 194 6.45 15.39 19.87
C ASP A 194 5.20 15.83 20.66
N MET A 195 4.00 15.46 20.21
CA MET A 195 2.71 15.67 20.90
C MET A 195 2.30 14.49 21.81
N GLY A 196 3.22 13.59 22.12
CA GLY A 196 3.05 12.50 23.09
C GLY A 196 2.47 11.20 22.53
N HIS A 197 2.24 11.07 21.22
CA HIS A 197 1.71 9.86 20.62
C HIS A 197 2.77 8.79 20.43
N SER A 198 2.36 7.54 20.63
CA SER A 198 3.17 6.36 20.34
C SER A 198 3.12 6.05 18.83
N ILE A 199 4.27 5.72 18.27
CA ILE A 199 4.38 5.27 16.88
C ILE A 199 4.65 3.77 16.88
N LYS A 200 3.74 2.99 16.32
CA LYS A 200 3.92 1.55 16.10
C LYS A 200 5.01 1.33 15.04
N THR A 201 5.73 0.23 15.15
CA THR A 201 6.84 -0.10 14.25
C THR A 201 6.45 0.07 12.80
N LEU A 202 7.15 0.96 12.10
CA LEU A 202 6.95 1.23 10.68
C LEU A 202 7.67 0.18 9.84
N PHE A 203 6.99 -0.36 8.84
CA PHE A 203 7.60 -1.27 7.87
C PHE A 203 6.91 -1.19 6.50
N PRO A 204 7.63 -1.49 5.40
CA PRO A 204 7.04 -1.55 4.07
C PRO A 204 5.99 -2.66 3.98
N SER A 205 4.80 -2.33 3.50
CA SER A 205 3.74 -3.28 3.17
C SER A 205 3.38 -3.19 1.70
N LEU A 206 2.93 -4.28 1.09
CA LEU A 206 2.70 -4.38 -0.35
C LEU A 206 3.98 -4.04 -1.15
N THR A 207 5.06 -4.72 -0.83
CA THR A 207 6.37 -4.55 -1.45
C THR A 207 6.90 -5.84 -2.05
N ALA A 208 7.99 -5.75 -2.83
CA ALA A 208 8.68 -6.92 -3.36
C ALA A 208 9.38 -7.69 -2.22
N ILE A 209 9.18 -9.01 -2.16
CA ILE A 209 9.98 -9.92 -1.34
C ILE A 209 11.07 -10.56 -2.20
N VAL A 210 12.28 -10.61 -1.68
CA VAL A 210 13.48 -10.96 -2.45
C VAL A 210 13.97 -12.35 -2.08
N PRO A 211 13.90 -13.34 -2.99
CA PRO A 211 14.48 -14.67 -2.76
C PRO A 211 16.01 -14.60 -2.67
N ILE A 212 16.60 -15.53 -1.91
CA ILE A 212 18.06 -15.70 -1.85
C ILE A 212 18.63 -15.89 -3.25
N GLY A 213 19.66 -15.11 -3.57
CA GLY A 213 20.33 -15.16 -4.86
C GLY A 213 19.51 -14.58 -6.02
N TYR A 214 18.45 -13.81 -5.74
CA TYR A 214 17.70 -13.06 -6.74
C TYR A 214 18.39 -11.74 -7.12
N LYS A 215 18.96 -11.07 -6.14
CA LYS A 215 19.75 -9.84 -6.34
C LYS A 215 21.21 -10.06 -5.91
N ASP A 216 22.11 -9.26 -6.44
CA ASP A 216 23.54 -9.26 -6.08
C ASP A 216 23.74 -8.48 -4.77
N VAL A 217 23.31 -9.08 -3.67
CA VAL A 217 23.42 -8.50 -2.33
C VAL A 217 24.84 -8.72 -1.79
N THR A 218 25.59 -7.65 -1.65
CA THR A 218 26.95 -7.68 -1.08
C THR A 218 26.94 -7.31 0.42
N PRO A 219 27.96 -7.69 1.20
CA PRO A 219 28.12 -7.21 2.58
C PRO A 219 28.02 -5.68 2.69
N ALA A 220 28.68 -4.95 1.80
CA ALA A 220 28.65 -3.48 1.76
C ALA A 220 27.27 -2.90 1.46
N SER A 221 26.42 -3.60 0.68
CA SER A 221 25.04 -3.18 0.45
C SER A 221 24.14 -3.42 1.68
N ARG A 222 24.46 -4.44 2.47
CA ARG A 222 23.73 -4.72 3.73
C ARG A 222 24.07 -3.71 4.83
N GLU A 223 25.33 -3.27 4.93
CA GLU A 223 25.75 -2.27 5.92
C GLU A 223 25.15 -0.88 5.70
N LYS A 224 24.76 -0.55 4.48
CA LYS A 224 24.08 0.70 4.14
C LYS A 224 22.62 0.74 4.59
N SER A 225 22.04 -0.40 4.91
CA SER A 225 20.64 -0.50 5.32
C SER A 225 20.51 -0.50 6.83
N SER A 226 19.77 0.47 7.36
CA SER A 226 19.44 0.57 8.80
C SER A 226 18.38 -0.45 9.25
N ALA A 227 17.68 -1.09 8.31
CA ALA A 227 16.57 -2.01 8.62
C ALA A 227 16.95 -3.44 8.23
N LYS A 228 16.72 -4.39 9.14
CA LYS A 228 16.99 -5.81 8.92
C LYS A 228 16.23 -6.36 7.72
N GLY A 229 16.95 -7.00 6.79
CA GLY A 229 16.39 -7.58 5.57
C GLY A 229 16.05 -6.58 4.47
N HIS A 230 16.25 -5.28 4.67
CA HIS A 230 16.05 -4.29 3.61
C HIS A 230 17.10 -4.45 2.50
N ILE A 231 16.65 -4.48 1.27
CA ILE A 231 17.48 -4.53 0.06
C ILE A 231 17.15 -3.30 -0.77
N ASP A 232 18.17 -2.50 -1.09
CA ASP A 232 18.00 -1.29 -1.90
C ASP A 232 17.41 -1.64 -3.27
N ARG A 233 16.47 -0.82 -3.73
CA ARG A 233 15.82 -0.97 -5.04
C ARG A 233 16.85 -1.04 -6.18
N GLY A 234 17.90 -0.25 -6.11
CA GLY A 234 18.96 -0.16 -7.10
C GLY A 234 19.94 -1.33 -7.09
N THR A 235 19.87 -2.28 -6.12
CA THR A 235 20.69 -3.50 -6.13
C THR A 235 20.44 -4.28 -7.42
N PRO A 236 21.48 -4.60 -8.23
CA PRO A 236 21.32 -5.31 -9.49
C PRO A 236 20.70 -6.69 -9.31
N LEU A 237 20.05 -7.17 -10.36
CA LEU A 237 19.62 -8.57 -10.44
C LEU A 237 20.87 -9.45 -10.60
N SER A 238 20.89 -10.57 -9.88
CA SER A 238 21.84 -11.66 -10.12
C SER A 238 21.55 -12.36 -11.45
N GLU A 239 22.37 -13.32 -11.82
CA GLU A 239 22.11 -14.17 -12.97
C GLU A 239 20.75 -14.90 -12.83
N ASN A 240 20.41 -15.40 -11.62
CA ASN A 240 19.13 -16.06 -11.36
C ASN A 240 17.97 -15.07 -11.46
N GLY A 241 18.14 -13.86 -10.89
CA GLY A 241 17.16 -12.80 -10.97
C GLY A 241 16.88 -12.36 -12.40
N ASN A 242 17.92 -12.24 -13.23
CA ASN A 242 17.76 -11.91 -14.66
C ASN A 242 16.99 -12.99 -15.44
N LEU A 243 17.15 -14.27 -15.11
CA LEU A 243 16.39 -15.36 -15.73
C LEU A 243 14.93 -15.41 -15.27
N LEU A 244 14.64 -14.94 -14.05
CA LEU A 244 13.27 -14.94 -13.49
C LEU A 244 12.51 -13.68 -13.83
N CYS A 245 13.16 -12.53 -13.83
CA CYS A 245 12.53 -11.22 -14.02
C CYS A 245 11.75 -11.15 -15.35
N GLY A 246 10.55 -10.58 -15.29
CA GLY A 246 9.62 -10.47 -16.42
C GLY A 246 8.69 -11.67 -16.60
N ASN A 247 8.86 -12.74 -15.83
CA ASN A 247 7.93 -13.86 -15.86
C ASN A 247 6.72 -13.58 -14.95
N GLN A 248 5.53 -13.85 -15.47
CA GLN A 248 4.28 -13.86 -14.72
C GLN A 248 3.75 -15.29 -14.61
N LEU A 249 3.45 -15.69 -13.38
CA LEU A 249 2.76 -16.95 -13.09
C LEU A 249 1.29 -16.64 -12.82
N LYS A 250 0.41 -17.24 -13.62
CA LYS A 250 -1.05 -17.04 -13.48
C LYS A 250 -1.69 -18.21 -12.76
N ASN A 251 -2.64 -17.88 -11.86
CA ASN A 251 -3.44 -18.88 -11.14
C ASN A 251 -2.56 -19.92 -10.43
N VAL A 252 -1.58 -19.45 -9.67
CA VAL A 252 -0.70 -20.28 -8.83
C VAL A 252 -1.07 -20.19 -7.36
N GLY A 253 -0.70 -21.18 -6.57
CA GLY A 253 -0.72 -21.12 -5.12
C GLY A 253 0.60 -20.55 -4.59
N LEU A 254 0.54 -19.71 -3.57
CA LEU A 254 1.71 -19.22 -2.83
C LEU A 254 1.49 -19.44 -1.34
N SER A 255 2.31 -20.30 -0.74
CA SER A 255 2.32 -20.55 0.70
C SER A 255 3.56 -19.89 1.31
N ILE A 256 3.40 -19.18 2.42
CA ILE A 256 4.48 -18.58 3.20
C ILE A 256 4.69 -19.37 4.48
N PHE A 257 5.94 -19.78 4.68
CA PHE A 257 6.38 -20.43 5.90
C PHE A 257 7.28 -19.48 6.70
N ILE A 258 7.01 -19.35 7.98
CA ILE A 258 7.81 -18.58 8.94
C ILE A 258 8.36 -19.54 9.99
N ASP A 259 9.67 -19.63 10.11
CA ASP A 259 10.40 -20.57 10.96
C ASP A 259 9.91 -22.03 10.80
N GLY A 260 9.58 -22.41 9.55
CA GLY A 260 9.13 -23.73 9.17
C GLY A 260 7.63 -24.01 9.37
N ASN A 261 6.88 -23.08 9.94
CA ASN A 261 5.44 -23.19 10.12
C ASN A 261 4.69 -22.45 9.02
N LEU A 262 3.61 -23.03 8.50
CA LEU A 262 2.72 -22.36 7.54
C LEU A 262 2.09 -21.14 8.22
N ALA A 263 2.33 -19.96 7.65
CA ALA A 263 1.83 -18.69 8.16
C ALA A 263 0.67 -18.14 7.32
N ASP A 264 0.66 -18.40 6.01
CA ASP A 264 -0.41 -17.95 5.12
C ASP A 264 -0.36 -18.67 3.77
N GLU A 265 -1.50 -18.70 3.07
CA GLU A 265 -1.65 -19.25 1.72
C GLU A 265 -2.57 -18.36 0.88
N GLU A 266 -2.18 -18.12 -0.36
CA GLU A 266 -2.97 -17.36 -1.32
C GLU A 266 -2.97 -18.01 -2.71
N PHE A 267 -4.06 -17.78 -3.44
CA PHE A 267 -4.21 -18.21 -4.82
C PHE A 267 -4.38 -16.99 -5.74
N GLY A 268 -3.63 -16.94 -6.84
CA GLY A 268 -3.73 -15.87 -7.81
C GLY A 268 -2.50 -15.73 -8.70
N ASP A 269 -2.27 -14.51 -9.18
CA ASP A 269 -1.15 -14.19 -10.05
C ASP A 269 0.06 -13.72 -9.23
N LEU A 270 1.25 -14.24 -9.58
CA LEU A 270 2.54 -13.91 -9.00
C LEU A 270 3.50 -13.41 -10.08
N ASP A 271 4.13 -12.29 -9.86
CA ASP A 271 5.05 -11.66 -10.81
C ASP A 271 6.49 -11.72 -10.29
N PHE A 272 7.43 -12.12 -11.17
CA PHE A 272 8.86 -11.94 -10.96
C PHE A 272 9.28 -10.61 -11.60
N THR A 273 9.65 -9.64 -10.77
CA THR A 273 10.01 -8.28 -11.24
C THR A 273 11.46 -7.96 -10.94
N ASP A 274 11.92 -6.77 -11.31
CA ASP A 274 13.24 -6.26 -10.89
C ASP A 274 13.36 -6.07 -9.37
N GLY A 275 12.24 -6.03 -8.65
CA GLY A 275 12.20 -5.98 -7.17
C GLY A 275 12.31 -7.35 -6.51
N GLY A 276 11.77 -8.39 -7.13
CA GLY A 276 11.61 -9.72 -6.54
C GLY A 276 10.25 -10.33 -6.88
N LEU A 277 9.65 -11.02 -5.93
CA LEU A 277 8.28 -11.54 -6.02
C LEU A 277 7.29 -10.43 -5.72
N GLU A 278 6.41 -10.15 -6.65
CA GLU A 278 5.34 -9.15 -6.60
C GLU A 278 4.04 -9.71 -7.19
N GLY A 279 3.20 -8.83 -7.71
CA GLY A 279 1.88 -9.20 -8.22
C GLY A 279 0.84 -9.29 -7.10
N PRO A 280 -0.41 -9.60 -7.41
CA PRO A 280 -1.50 -9.56 -6.45
C PRO A 280 -1.24 -10.37 -5.17
N ILE A 281 -0.84 -11.64 -5.29
CA ILE A 281 -0.58 -12.49 -4.13
C ILE A 281 0.79 -12.21 -3.49
N GLY A 282 1.80 -11.83 -4.28
CA GLY A 282 3.11 -11.44 -3.74
C GLY A 282 3.01 -10.22 -2.84
N PHE A 283 2.28 -9.20 -3.26
CA PHE A 283 2.04 -8.00 -2.44
C PHE A 283 1.27 -8.33 -1.16
N LYS A 284 0.16 -9.07 -1.25
CA LYS A 284 -0.64 -9.44 -0.08
C LYS A 284 0.19 -10.19 0.96
N MET A 285 1.00 -11.15 0.52
CA MET A 285 1.87 -11.95 1.40
C MET A 285 3.04 -11.16 1.97
N SER A 286 3.48 -10.09 1.30
CA SER A 286 4.68 -9.33 1.68
C SER A 286 4.58 -8.73 3.08
N ARG A 287 3.39 -8.30 3.52
CA ARG A 287 3.18 -7.72 4.85
C ARG A 287 3.64 -8.67 5.97
N LYS A 288 3.22 -9.93 5.90
CA LYS A 288 3.64 -10.97 6.88
C LYS A 288 5.12 -11.29 6.75
N CYS A 289 5.62 -11.41 5.52
CA CYS A 289 7.04 -11.69 5.26
C CYS A 289 7.95 -10.60 5.84
N VAL A 290 7.67 -9.33 5.56
CA VAL A 290 8.47 -8.20 6.02
C VAL A 290 8.45 -8.13 7.54
N ASN A 291 7.26 -8.23 8.17
CA ASN A 291 7.16 -8.23 9.62
C ASN A 291 7.97 -9.37 10.27
N ALA A 292 7.91 -10.58 9.72
CA ALA A 292 8.70 -11.72 10.19
C ALA A 292 10.21 -11.48 10.06
N ILE A 293 10.66 -10.96 8.92
CA ILE A 293 12.09 -10.69 8.64
C ILE A 293 12.66 -9.65 9.59
N ILE A 294 11.96 -8.53 9.82
CA ILE A 294 12.45 -7.48 10.75
C ILE A 294 12.54 -7.98 12.18
N ASN A 295 11.66 -8.91 12.57
CA ASN A 295 11.69 -9.58 13.88
C ASN A 295 12.69 -10.76 13.95
N GLY A 296 13.39 -11.07 12.84
CA GLY A 296 14.46 -12.04 12.83
C GLY A 296 14.13 -13.46 12.45
N SER A 297 12.89 -13.70 12.06
CA SER A 297 12.44 -15.00 11.59
C SER A 297 12.93 -15.32 10.18
N LYS A 298 13.05 -16.62 9.87
CA LYS A 298 13.33 -17.12 8.54
C LYS A 298 12.02 -17.24 7.76
N VAL A 299 12.02 -16.76 6.53
CA VAL A 299 10.85 -16.81 5.65
C VAL A 299 11.15 -17.65 4.42
N GLN A 300 10.24 -18.55 4.06
CA GLN A 300 10.29 -19.35 2.84
C GLN A 300 8.97 -19.20 2.08
N ALA A 301 9.06 -18.91 0.79
CA ALA A 301 7.95 -18.96 -0.16
C ALA A 301 7.92 -20.31 -0.86
N VAL A 302 6.74 -20.91 -0.97
CA VAL A 302 6.52 -22.17 -1.71
C VAL A 302 5.45 -21.91 -2.76
N ILE A 303 5.81 -22.11 -4.03
CA ILE A 303 4.93 -21.86 -5.17
C ILE A 303 4.38 -23.17 -5.67
N ASP A 304 3.06 -23.32 -5.68
CA ASP A 304 2.35 -24.39 -6.40
C ASP A 304 1.94 -23.86 -7.78
N MET A 305 2.60 -24.37 -8.83
CA MET A 305 2.33 -23.95 -10.21
C MET A 305 1.12 -24.65 -10.83
N LYS A 306 0.54 -25.64 -10.15
CA LYS A 306 -0.58 -26.46 -10.62
C LYS A 306 -1.60 -26.72 -9.51
N PRO A 307 -2.13 -25.67 -8.84
CA PRO A 307 -2.97 -25.85 -7.65
C PRO A 307 -4.27 -26.61 -7.92
N ALA A 308 -4.81 -26.50 -9.15
CA ALA A 308 -6.05 -27.18 -9.54
C ALA A 308 -5.88 -28.66 -9.89
N VAL A 309 -4.66 -29.23 -9.79
CA VAL A 309 -4.38 -30.63 -10.15
C VAL A 309 -3.77 -31.34 -8.96
N GLU A 310 -4.32 -32.48 -8.59
CA GLU A 310 -3.76 -33.34 -7.55
C GLU A 310 -2.40 -33.90 -7.97
N ILE A 311 -1.54 -34.18 -6.98
CA ILE A 311 -0.15 -34.56 -7.26
C ILE A 311 -0.07 -35.90 -8.00
N GLU A 312 -0.96 -36.84 -7.71
CA GLU A 312 -1.06 -38.14 -8.34
C GLU A 312 -1.43 -37.99 -9.82
N ASP A 313 -2.42 -37.20 -10.15
CA ASP A 313 -2.83 -36.93 -11.54
C ASP A 313 -1.74 -36.21 -12.32
N LEU A 314 -1.04 -35.27 -11.68
CA LEU A 314 0.09 -34.58 -12.29
C LEU A 314 1.25 -35.56 -12.58
N GLN A 315 1.52 -36.49 -11.67
CA GLN A 315 2.53 -37.55 -11.88
C GLN A 315 2.19 -38.44 -13.08
N VAL A 316 0.94 -38.88 -13.15
CA VAL A 316 0.45 -39.70 -14.28
C VAL A 316 0.58 -38.93 -15.60
N ARG A 317 0.16 -37.68 -15.62
CA ARG A 317 0.27 -36.81 -16.81
C ARG A 317 1.71 -36.63 -17.26
N ILE A 318 2.62 -36.33 -16.32
CA ILE A 318 4.05 -36.16 -16.61
C ILE A 318 4.66 -37.45 -17.16
N ALA A 319 4.34 -38.63 -16.58
CA ALA A 319 4.80 -39.92 -17.04
C ALA A 319 4.29 -40.22 -18.46
N THR A 320 3.04 -39.92 -18.75
CA THR A 320 2.44 -40.08 -20.09
C THR A 320 3.18 -39.21 -21.12
N LEU A 321 3.35 -37.89 -20.82
CA LEU A 321 4.08 -36.96 -21.69
C LEU A 321 5.54 -37.41 -21.91
N TRP A 322 6.20 -37.90 -20.88
CA TRP A 322 7.57 -38.42 -20.98
C TRP A 322 7.67 -39.62 -21.91
N ASN A 323 6.71 -40.57 -21.83
CA ASN A 323 6.64 -41.74 -22.70
C ASN A 323 6.32 -41.36 -24.15
N GLU A 324 5.45 -40.36 -24.37
CA GLU A 324 5.16 -39.83 -25.70
C GLU A 324 6.42 -39.22 -26.34
N ILE A 325 7.16 -38.39 -25.59
CA ILE A 325 8.43 -37.79 -26.03
C ILE A 325 9.46 -38.85 -26.37
N ALA A 326 9.52 -39.93 -25.60
CA ALA A 326 10.43 -41.04 -25.85
C ALA A 326 10.09 -41.85 -27.13
N LYS A 327 8.83 -41.89 -27.51
CA LYS A 327 8.34 -42.60 -28.71
C LYS A 327 8.33 -41.73 -29.98
N ASP A 328 8.32 -40.43 -29.86
CA ASP A 328 8.31 -39.49 -30.98
C ASP A 328 9.65 -39.54 -31.74
N LYS A 329 9.60 -39.87 -33.05
CA LYS A 329 10.78 -39.99 -33.93
C LYS A 329 11.70 -38.74 -33.89
N ARG A 330 11.17 -37.56 -33.60
CA ARG A 330 11.93 -36.30 -33.54
C ARG A 330 12.71 -36.11 -32.22
N SER A 331 12.31 -36.81 -31.18
CA SER A 331 12.88 -36.70 -29.83
C SER A 331 13.47 -37.96 -29.26
N ALA A 332 13.10 -39.16 -29.79
CA ALA A 332 13.56 -40.45 -29.27
C ALA A 332 15.09 -40.57 -29.17
N ASN A 333 15.82 -40.04 -30.15
CA ASN A 333 17.28 -40.12 -30.22
C ASN A 333 17.98 -38.93 -29.54
N LYS A 334 17.24 -37.99 -28.92
CA LYS A 334 17.83 -36.85 -28.21
C LYS A 334 18.38 -37.26 -26.84
N LEU A 335 19.35 -36.51 -26.36
CA LEU A 335 19.89 -36.68 -25.00
C LEU A 335 18.77 -36.51 -23.95
N TYR A 336 18.93 -37.13 -22.80
CA TYR A 336 17.97 -37.02 -21.70
C TYR A 336 17.62 -35.56 -21.38
N LYS A 337 18.62 -34.69 -21.25
CA LYS A 337 18.45 -33.24 -20.95
C LYS A 337 17.60 -32.50 -21.99
N ASP A 338 17.70 -32.88 -23.26
CA ASP A 338 16.94 -32.24 -24.32
C ASP A 338 15.49 -32.74 -24.33
N ARG A 339 15.26 -34.01 -24.06
CA ARG A 339 13.92 -34.60 -23.85
C ARG A 339 13.26 -33.97 -22.61
N PHE A 340 14.02 -33.77 -21.52
CA PHE A 340 13.49 -33.11 -20.32
C PHE A 340 13.10 -31.65 -20.58
N LYS A 341 13.89 -30.90 -21.38
CA LYS A 341 13.49 -29.57 -21.84
C LYS A 341 12.18 -29.58 -22.63
N ILE A 342 12.01 -30.57 -23.54
CA ILE A 342 10.76 -30.74 -24.29
C ILE A 342 9.59 -30.99 -23.31
N LEU A 343 9.78 -31.86 -22.31
CA LEU A 343 8.76 -32.07 -21.27
C LEU A 343 8.38 -30.77 -20.55
N LEU A 344 9.37 -30.01 -20.17
CA LEU A 344 9.14 -28.72 -19.48
C LEU A 344 8.31 -27.73 -20.33
N THR A 345 8.48 -27.71 -21.67
CA THR A 345 7.65 -26.84 -22.55
C THR A 345 6.16 -27.22 -22.57
N LYS A 346 5.80 -28.45 -22.11
CA LYS A 346 4.41 -28.89 -22.01
C LYS A 346 3.72 -28.49 -20.70
N VAL A 347 4.51 -28.10 -19.67
CA VAL A 347 4.00 -27.86 -18.32
C VAL A 347 4.35 -26.47 -17.76
N LEU A 348 5.33 -25.77 -18.35
CA LEU A 348 5.81 -24.45 -17.93
C LEU A 348 5.80 -23.45 -19.09
N PRO A 349 5.68 -22.14 -18.81
CA PRO A 349 5.98 -21.08 -19.76
C PRO A 349 7.42 -21.20 -20.27
N MET A 350 7.63 -21.02 -21.56
CA MET A 350 8.94 -21.23 -22.19
C MET A 350 10.03 -20.34 -21.59
N GLN A 351 9.69 -19.09 -21.28
CA GLN A 351 10.63 -18.10 -20.70
C GLN A 351 11.13 -18.52 -19.30
N LEU A 352 10.33 -19.27 -18.54
CA LEU A 352 10.67 -19.71 -17.19
C LEU A 352 11.64 -20.91 -17.17
N ILE A 353 11.70 -21.70 -18.25
CA ILE A 353 12.44 -22.96 -18.29
C ILE A 353 13.93 -22.81 -17.93
N PRO A 354 14.67 -21.82 -18.44
CA PRO A 354 16.08 -21.66 -18.08
C PRO A 354 16.29 -21.45 -16.57
N ALA A 355 15.47 -20.57 -15.95
CA ALA A 355 15.49 -20.34 -14.52
C ALA A 355 15.10 -21.59 -13.72
N PHE A 356 14.04 -22.28 -14.15
CA PHE A 356 13.55 -23.47 -13.47
C PHE A 356 14.61 -24.57 -13.43
N ILE A 357 15.29 -24.85 -14.55
CA ILE A 357 16.37 -25.86 -14.63
C ILE A 357 17.54 -25.47 -13.72
N LYS A 358 17.93 -24.20 -13.75
CA LYS A 358 19.07 -23.71 -12.98
C LYS A 358 18.83 -23.76 -11.47
N LEU A 359 17.62 -23.41 -11.06
CA LEU A 359 17.24 -23.38 -9.64
C LEU A 359 16.81 -24.75 -9.09
N ASN A 360 16.53 -25.72 -9.98
CA ASN A 360 16.17 -27.07 -9.61
C ASN A 360 17.06 -28.10 -10.33
N PRO A 361 18.39 -28.11 -10.06
CA PRO A 361 19.36 -28.94 -10.79
C PRO A 361 19.11 -30.44 -10.65
N ASN A 362 18.43 -30.86 -9.59
CA ASN A 362 18.09 -32.24 -9.29
C ASN A 362 16.70 -32.63 -9.79
N ALA A 363 15.97 -31.74 -10.46
CA ALA A 363 14.66 -32.06 -11.01
C ALA A 363 14.79 -32.93 -12.25
N ASP A 364 14.03 -34.01 -12.27
CA ASP A 364 13.92 -34.95 -13.39
C ASP A 364 12.43 -35.26 -13.67
N HIS A 365 12.16 -36.09 -14.68
CA HIS A 365 10.80 -36.45 -15.06
C HIS A 365 10.02 -37.17 -13.94
N LYS A 366 10.69 -37.80 -12.98
CA LYS A 366 10.06 -38.51 -11.86
C LYS A 366 9.73 -37.54 -10.69
N THR A 367 10.57 -36.56 -10.49
CA THR A 367 10.44 -35.58 -9.40
C THR A 367 9.69 -34.29 -9.81
N LEU A 368 9.47 -34.09 -11.12
CA LEU A 368 8.91 -32.89 -11.69
C LEU A 368 7.55 -32.50 -11.09
N ALA A 369 6.65 -33.46 -10.89
CA ALA A 369 5.34 -33.17 -10.28
C ALA A 369 5.48 -32.55 -8.90
N LYS A 370 6.33 -33.15 -8.05
CA LYS A 370 6.61 -32.63 -6.71
C LYS A 370 7.23 -31.24 -6.74
N THR A 371 8.17 -31.00 -7.69
CA THR A 371 8.82 -29.70 -7.83
C THR A 371 7.84 -28.62 -8.32
N LEU A 372 6.91 -28.96 -9.23
CA LEU A 372 5.87 -28.03 -9.71
C LEU A 372 4.82 -27.71 -8.64
N LYS A 373 4.52 -28.65 -7.75
CA LYS A 373 3.58 -28.46 -6.63
C LYS A 373 4.21 -27.77 -5.42
N GLY A 374 5.54 -27.69 -5.35
CA GLY A 374 6.23 -27.14 -4.18
C GLY A 374 7.59 -26.54 -4.55
N TRP A 375 7.59 -25.52 -5.43
CA TRP A 375 8.80 -24.79 -5.77
C TRP A 375 9.19 -23.82 -4.65
N LYS A 376 10.22 -24.19 -3.91
CA LYS A 376 10.67 -23.48 -2.71
C LYS A 376 11.65 -22.36 -3.03
N MET A 377 11.48 -21.23 -2.37
CA MET A 377 12.40 -20.10 -2.41
C MET A 377 12.58 -19.54 -0.99
N ASP A 378 13.76 -19.64 -0.43
CA ASP A 378 14.09 -18.96 0.82
C ASP A 378 14.20 -17.46 0.57
N ILE A 379 13.63 -16.66 1.47
CA ILE A 379 13.56 -15.21 1.31
C ILE A 379 14.72 -14.56 2.06
N GLU A 380 15.49 -13.74 1.35
CA GLU A 380 16.63 -13.00 1.89
C GLU A 380 16.20 -11.66 2.52
N GLY A 381 15.18 -11.02 1.92
CA GLY A 381 14.79 -9.69 2.33
C GLY A 381 13.60 -9.13 1.54
N TYR A 382 13.50 -7.82 1.54
CA TYR A 382 12.43 -7.07 0.89
C TYR A 382 12.93 -5.72 0.35
N VAL A 383 12.23 -5.13 -0.62
CA VAL A 383 12.54 -3.78 -1.10
C VAL A 383 11.83 -2.75 -0.19
N GLY A 384 12.52 -1.64 0.08
CA GLY A 384 12.09 -0.63 1.03
C GLY A 384 10.97 0.30 0.57
N TYR A 385 10.88 1.46 1.25
CA TYR A 385 9.80 2.45 1.05
C TYR A 385 9.80 3.10 -0.33
N GLU A 386 10.89 3.07 -1.04
CA GLU A 386 11.02 3.58 -2.41
C GLU A 386 10.19 2.77 -3.44
N ARG A 387 9.71 1.59 -3.05
CA ARG A 387 8.91 0.70 -3.91
C ARG A 387 7.62 0.20 -3.28
N CYS A 388 7.50 0.18 -1.96
CA CYS A 388 6.29 -0.32 -1.32
C CYS A 388 5.07 0.57 -1.62
N VAL A 389 3.92 -0.03 -1.73
CA VAL A 389 2.67 0.69 -2.02
C VAL A 389 2.18 1.46 -0.80
N VAL A 390 2.35 0.90 0.40
CA VAL A 390 1.87 1.47 1.65
C VAL A 390 2.83 1.20 2.80
N THR A 391 2.83 2.08 3.79
CA THR A 391 3.51 1.92 5.08
C THR A 391 2.56 1.23 6.05
N ALA A 392 2.98 0.12 6.63
CA ALA A 392 2.33 -0.49 7.79
C ALA A 392 2.92 0.07 9.09
N GLY A 393 2.16 0.02 10.19
CA GLY A 393 2.47 0.77 11.40
C GLY A 393 2.03 2.22 11.29
N GLY A 394 2.32 3.03 12.30
CA GLY A 394 1.92 4.44 12.32
C GLY A 394 1.56 4.94 13.71
N VAL A 395 0.85 6.07 13.75
CA VAL A 395 0.31 6.63 15.00
C VAL A 395 -0.66 5.62 15.61
N SER A 396 -0.43 5.30 16.89
CA SER A 396 -1.21 4.29 17.61
C SER A 396 -2.70 4.63 17.62
N ILE A 397 -3.50 3.80 16.97
CA ILE A 397 -4.97 3.98 16.90
C ILE A 397 -5.64 3.82 18.27
N GLU A 398 -4.96 3.28 19.27
CA GLU A 398 -5.47 3.19 20.65
C GLU A 398 -5.52 4.55 21.33
N GLU A 399 -4.71 5.50 20.87
CA GLU A 399 -4.63 6.89 21.34
C GLU A 399 -5.53 7.83 20.54
N ILE A 400 -6.32 7.31 19.60
CA ILE A 400 -7.22 8.04 18.73
C ILE A 400 -8.66 7.59 18.97
N THR A 401 -9.60 8.53 18.92
CA THR A 401 -11.03 8.22 19.07
C THR A 401 -11.63 7.76 17.73
N PRO A 402 -12.08 6.51 17.57
CA PRO A 402 -12.51 5.97 16.26
C PRO A 402 -13.68 6.73 15.62
N LYS A 403 -14.54 7.34 16.44
CA LYS A 403 -15.76 8.04 15.98
C LYS A 403 -15.50 9.47 15.51
N THR A 404 -14.33 10.05 15.83
CA THR A 404 -14.01 11.45 15.51
C THR A 404 -12.65 11.61 14.84
N LEU A 405 -11.76 10.62 14.94
CA LEU A 405 -10.34 10.67 14.59
C LEU A 405 -9.53 11.68 15.42
N GLU A 406 -10.09 12.20 16.50
CA GLU A 406 -9.43 13.11 17.43
C GLU A 406 -8.46 12.36 18.34
N SER A 407 -7.32 12.98 18.61
CA SER A 407 -6.36 12.55 19.61
C SER A 407 -7.04 12.48 21.00
N ARG A 408 -6.74 11.41 21.74
CA ARG A 408 -7.13 11.29 23.15
C ARG A 408 -6.16 12.04 24.10
N LEU A 409 -5.00 12.43 23.57
CA LEU A 409 -3.90 13.05 24.35
C LEU A 409 -3.90 14.58 24.19
N THR A 410 -4.23 15.08 23.02
CA THR A 410 -4.13 16.49 22.66
C THR A 410 -5.45 16.95 22.04
N PRO A 411 -6.28 17.73 22.76
CA PRO A 411 -7.58 18.18 22.27
C PRO A 411 -7.49 19.07 21.03
N GLY A 412 -8.35 18.84 20.05
CA GLY A 412 -8.39 19.57 18.78
C GLY A 412 -7.35 19.12 17.75
N LEU A 413 -6.57 18.06 18.05
CA LEU A 413 -5.66 17.40 17.11
C LEU A 413 -6.33 16.17 16.51
N TYR A 414 -6.22 16.03 15.19
CA TYR A 414 -6.79 14.90 14.44
C TYR A 414 -5.74 14.25 13.55
N PHE A 415 -5.89 12.95 13.32
CA PHE A 415 -5.01 12.20 12.42
C PHE A 415 -5.85 11.42 11.41
N ALA A 416 -5.40 11.38 10.14
CA ALA A 416 -6.09 10.62 9.10
C ALA A 416 -5.16 10.06 8.02
N GLY A 417 -5.65 9.04 7.33
CA GLY A 417 -4.94 8.38 6.23
C GLY A 417 -3.83 7.44 6.70
N GLU A 418 -2.85 7.24 5.82
CA GLU A 418 -1.72 6.30 6.02
C GLU A 418 -0.79 6.67 7.18
N LEU A 419 -0.98 7.82 7.82
CA LEU A 419 -0.28 8.20 9.04
C LEU A 419 -0.71 7.36 10.25
N LEU A 420 -1.94 6.87 10.26
CA LEU A 420 -2.48 5.98 11.30
C LEU A 420 -1.86 4.58 11.19
N ASP A 421 -1.75 3.86 12.31
CA ASP A 421 -1.45 2.42 12.32
C ASP A 421 -2.64 1.64 11.74
N LEU A 422 -2.85 1.82 10.42
CA LEU A 422 -3.95 1.26 9.65
C LEU A 422 -3.57 1.16 8.18
N ASP A 423 -3.46 -0.05 7.67
CA ASP A 423 -3.15 -0.34 6.27
C ASP A 423 -4.10 -1.42 5.71
N GLY A 424 -4.23 -1.48 4.40
CA GLY A 424 -5.07 -2.45 3.71
C GLY A 424 -4.33 -3.19 2.62
N ASP A 425 -4.90 -4.30 2.16
CA ASP A 425 -4.44 -5.05 0.99
C ASP A 425 -4.48 -4.21 -0.30
N THR A 426 -3.98 -4.77 -1.41
CA THR A 426 -4.17 -4.18 -2.74
C THR A 426 -5.63 -4.30 -3.17
N GLY A 427 -6.13 -3.32 -3.94
CA GLY A 427 -7.50 -3.42 -4.46
C GLY A 427 -8.42 -2.24 -4.18
N GLY A 428 -7.87 -1.07 -3.81
CA GLY A 428 -8.64 0.15 -3.52
C GLY A 428 -8.85 0.41 -2.03
N TYR A 429 -8.44 -0.50 -1.15
CA TYR A 429 -8.66 -0.40 0.29
C TYR A 429 -7.91 0.78 0.93
N ASN A 430 -6.64 0.98 0.60
CA ASN A 430 -5.82 2.04 1.21
C ASN A 430 -6.30 3.46 0.87
N LEU A 431 -6.76 3.68 -0.36
CA LEU A 431 -7.35 4.98 -0.71
C LEU A 431 -8.69 5.19 -0.02
N GLN A 432 -9.54 4.15 0.09
CA GLN A 432 -10.80 4.24 0.84
C GLN A 432 -10.54 4.52 2.33
N ILE A 433 -9.54 3.88 2.96
CA ILE A 433 -9.12 4.23 4.32
C ILE A 433 -8.78 5.72 4.43
N ALA A 434 -7.97 6.23 3.51
CA ALA A 434 -7.56 7.63 3.50
C ALA A 434 -8.76 8.57 3.30
N PHE A 435 -9.66 8.28 2.38
CA PHE A 435 -10.86 9.07 2.13
C PHE A 435 -11.80 9.08 3.32
N SER A 436 -12.14 7.89 3.84
CA SER A 436 -13.10 7.78 4.94
C SER A 436 -12.59 8.42 6.22
N THR A 437 -11.31 8.20 6.56
CA THR A 437 -10.71 8.79 7.76
C THR A 437 -10.53 10.29 7.63
N GLY A 438 -10.07 10.78 6.46
CA GLY A 438 -9.94 12.21 6.19
C GLY A 438 -11.29 12.92 6.31
N TYR A 439 -12.31 12.43 5.62
CA TYR A 439 -13.64 13.03 5.63
C TYR A 439 -14.24 13.09 7.04
N LEU A 440 -14.14 11.99 7.81
CA LEU A 440 -14.61 11.97 9.20
C LEU A 440 -13.83 12.96 10.09
N ALA A 441 -12.50 13.04 9.96
CA ALA A 441 -11.69 13.98 10.73
C ALA A 441 -12.11 15.44 10.45
N GLY A 442 -12.32 15.80 9.19
CA GLY A 442 -12.78 17.13 8.78
C GLY A 442 -14.15 17.48 9.38
N ILE A 443 -15.15 16.60 9.23
CA ILE A 443 -16.48 16.79 9.82
C ILE A 443 -16.39 16.94 11.35
N SER A 444 -15.59 16.11 12.00
CA SER A 444 -15.49 16.08 13.47
C SER A 444 -14.85 17.35 14.00
N ALA A 445 -13.76 17.81 13.38
CA ALA A 445 -13.11 19.08 13.74
C ALA A 445 -14.07 20.28 13.63
N SER A 446 -14.86 20.29 12.55
CA SER A 446 -15.86 21.35 12.31
C SER A 446 -16.99 21.32 13.32
N ARG A 447 -17.55 20.15 13.62
CA ARG A 447 -18.63 20.02 14.61
C ARG A 447 -18.20 20.44 16.01
N GLN A 448 -16.96 20.13 16.37
CA GLN A 448 -16.40 20.55 17.66
C GLN A 448 -16.26 22.07 17.72
N LEU A 449 -15.76 22.74 16.67
CA LEU A 449 -15.70 24.19 16.58
C LEU A 449 -17.08 24.85 16.75
N ILE A 450 -18.10 24.31 16.05
CA ILE A 450 -19.46 24.82 16.17
C ILE A 450 -19.98 24.69 17.63
N SER A 451 -19.71 23.54 18.27
CA SER A 451 -20.16 23.33 19.66
C SER A 451 -19.42 24.15 20.68
N GLU A 452 -18.18 24.60 20.44
CA GLU A 452 -17.39 25.47 21.31
C GLU A 452 -17.80 26.97 21.20
N GLN A 453 -18.57 27.35 20.16
CA GLN A 453 -19.05 28.72 19.92
C GLN A 453 -20.47 28.95 20.45
N ILE A 454 -21.17 27.92 20.89
CA ILE A 454 -22.51 27.96 21.51
C ILE A 454 -22.36 27.96 23.03
#